data_8b7215000cbfb6729af805f2c2caa3f9
#
_entry.id   8b7215000cbfb6729af805f2c2caa3f9
#
_cell.length_a   1.000
_cell.length_b   1.000
_cell.length_c   1.000
_cell.angle_alpha   90.00
_cell.angle_beta   90.00
_cell.angle_gamma   90.00
#
_symmetry.space_group_name_H-M   'P 1'
#
loop_
_entity.id
_entity.type
_entity.pdbx_description
1 polymer ?
#
loop_
_entity_poly.entity_id
_entity_poly.type
_entity_poly.pdbx_seq_one_letter_code
_entity_poly.pdbx_strand_id
1 'polypeptide(L)'
;MVKFMNKVKKTKAKVRLIRYTGAPGELIASAARLCYAEETETIFDQDPGQAEKFVGMLRDMGHMSPIEHCVFTFYIEGVSRAMTHQLVRHRLASYSQRSQRYVTHGGFDYVIPPQLKGKKVKDNGAEVDAERYFEETIGYLAGRYVKLNEALGSSGESSNEDARYVLPNACETKILMTMNARVLLHFFEERLCLRAQWEIRGVANQMLMLAREACPSVFNEAGPKCIRLGKCPEKKLTCGKFEKIKKRYAKLKKLVA
;
A
#
# COMPACT_ATOMS: atom_id res chain seq x y z
N MET A 1 1.12 -34.26 -4.77
CA MET A 1 0.31 -33.03 -4.80
C MET A 1 -0.18 -32.60 -3.41
N VAL A 2 -0.87 -33.45 -2.66
CA VAL A 2 -1.42 -33.16 -1.31
C VAL A 2 -0.36 -32.68 -0.31
N LYS A 3 0.87 -33.22 -0.33
CA LYS A 3 1.96 -32.90 0.62
C LYS A 3 2.45 -31.44 0.60
N PHE A 4 2.25 -30.71 -0.50
CA PHE A 4 2.67 -29.30 -0.64
C PHE A 4 1.54 -28.31 -0.43
N MET A 5 0.28 -28.70 -0.67
CA MET A 5 -0.89 -27.86 -0.37
C MET A 5 -0.99 -27.49 1.10
N ASN A 6 -0.53 -28.35 2.02
CA ASN A 6 -0.55 -28.08 3.46
C ASN A 6 0.53 -27.07 3.92
N LYS A 7 1.47 -26.70 3.04
CA LYS A 7 2.56 -25.75 3.35
C LYS A 7 2.29 -24.33 2.87
N VAL A 8 1.26 -24.11 2.05
CA VAL A 8 0.88 -22.80 1.49
C VAL A 8 -0.43 -22.34 2.10
N LYS A 9 -0.52 -21.07 2.52
CA LYS A 9 -1.69 -20.51 3.20
C LYS A 9 -2.18 -19.25 2.50
N LYS A 10 -3.50 -19.08 2.48
CA LYS A 10 -4.11 -17.82 2.07
C LYS A 10 -3.75 -16.71 3.04
N THR A 11 -3.43 -15.56 2.51
CA THR A 11 -3.12 -14.39 3.34
C THR A 11 -3.93 -13.16 2.91
N LYS A 12 -3.93 -12.13 3.76
CA LYS A 12 -4.57 -10.84 3.50
C LYS A 12 -3.64 -9.73 3.93
N ALA A 13 -3.69 -8.63 3.21
CA ALA A 13 -2.92 -7.45 3.49
C ALA A 13 -3.12 -6.93 4.92
N LYS A 14 -2.01 -6.70 5.62
CA LYS A 14 -1.93 -5.99 6.90
C LYS A 14 -0.93 -4.86 6.76
N VAL A 15 -1.28 -3.69 7.27
CA VAL A 15 -0.44 -2.50 7.26
C VAL A 15 -0.24 -2.01 8.68
N ARG A 16 0.99 -1.66 9.02
CA ARG A 16 1.35 -1.01 10.29
C ARG A 16 2.16 0.25 10.02
N LEU A 17 1.85 1.34 10.69
CA LEU A 17 2.71 2.51 10.74
C LEU A 17 3.78 2.26 11.79
N ILE A 18 5.03 2.14 11.37
CA ILE A 18 6.17 1.75 12.23
C ILE A 18 6.80 2.97 12.86
N ARG A 19 6.98 4.03 12.08
CA ARG A 19 7.54 5.31 12.50
C ARG A 19 6.96 6.42 11.64
N TYR A 20 6.90 7.59 12.22
CA TYR A 20 6.65 8.85 11.52
C TYR A 20 7.34 9.99 12.26
N THR A 21 7.50 11.13 11.62
CA THR A 21 8.07 12.34 12.21
C THR A 21 7.24 12.75 13.43
N GLY A 22 7.87 12.91 14.59
CA GLY A 22 7.23 13.38 15.82
C GLY A 22 6.67 14.79 15.64
N ALA A 23 5.54 15.09 16.29
CA ALA A 23 4.85 16.38 16.22
C ALA A 23 4.77 16.95 14.79
N PRO A 24 4.20 16.20 13.82
CA PRO A 24 4.29 16.54 12.40
C PRO A 24 3.63 17.88 12.07
N GLY A 25 2.55 18.25 12.75
CA GLY A 25 1.89 19.54 12.58
C GLY A 25 2.78 20.72 12.98
N GLU A 26 3.45 20.60 14.13
CA GLU A 26 4.36 21.61 14.63
C GLU A 26 5.59 21.80 13.71
N LEU A 27 6.19 20.70 13.26
CA LEU A 27 7.32 20.77 12.32
C LEU A 27 6.94 21.42 11.00
N ILE A 28 5.78 21.06 10.42
CA ILE A 28 5.30 21.67 9.17
C ILE A 28 5.03 23.17 9.37
N ALA A 29 4.42 23.55 10.50
CA ALA A 29 4.13 24.95 10.81
C ALA A 29 5.43 25.75 10.97
N SER A 30 6.42 25.21 11.68
CA SER A 30 7.74 25.82 11.84
C SER A 30 8.47 25.99 10.51
N ALA A 31 8.48 24.96 9.67
CA ALA A 31 9.09 25.01 8.35
C ALA A 31 8.43 26.07 7.43
N ALA A 32 7.10 26.22 7.51
CA ALA A 32 6.40 27.23 6.75
C ALA A 32 6.68 28.66 7.26
N ARG A 33 6.69 28.86 8.60
CA ARG A 33 6.97 30.18 9.21
C ARG A 33 8.39 30.64 8.94
N LEU A 34 9.37 29.72 8.93
CA LEU A 34 10.76 30.05 8.63
C LEU A 34 10.94 30.85 7.32
N CYS A 35 10.09 30.61 6.33
CA CYS A 35 10.16 31.32 5.04
C CYS A 35 9.83 32.82 5.13
N TYR A 36 9.20 33.28 6.22
CA TYR A 36 8.69 34.66 6.38
C TYR A 36 9.09 35.28 7.72
N ALA A 37 9.77 34.54 8.59
CA ALA A 37 10.15 35.03 9.91
C ALA A 37 11.36 35.96 9.83
N GLU A 38 11.25 37.15 10.39
CA GLU A 38 12.39 38.04 10.64
C GLU A 38 13.20 37.55 11.87
N GLU A 39 12.50 37.08 12.90
CA GLU A 39 13.08 36.45 14.10
C GLU A 39 12.77 34.94 14.08
N THR A 40 13.81 34.14 14.29
CA THR A 40 13.72 32.66 14.13
C THR A 40 13.77 31.89 15.46
N GLU A 41 14.06 32.55 16.58
CA GLU A 41 14.27 31.88 17.88
C GLU A 41 13.01 31.14 18.37
N THR A 42 11.83 31.68 18.11
CA THR A 42 10.53 31.14 18.60
C THR A 42 9.76 30.33 17.57
N ILE A 43 10.28 30.16 16.36
CA ILE A 43 9.52 29.42 15.30
C ILE A 43 9.27 27.97 15.64
N PHE A 44 10.05 27.36 16.54
CA PHE A 44 9.90 25.97 16.97
C PHE A 44 8.99 25.82 18.20
N ASP A 45 8.61 26.94 18.84
CA ASP A 45 7.71 26.97 20.00
C ASP A 45 6.25 27.10 19.51
N GLN A 46 5.74 26.03 18.87
CA GLN A 46 4.43 26.03 18.28
C GLN A 46 3.38 25.50 19.26
N ASP A 47 2.26 26.22 19.44
CA ASP A 47 1.06 25.66 20.04
C ASP A 47 0.48 24.58 19.10
N PRO A 48 0.30 23.32 19.56
CA PRO A 48 -0.16 22.23 18.72
C PRO A 48 -1.49 22.50 18.01
N GLY A 49 -2.44 23.14 18.69
CA GLY A 49 -3.77 23.43 18.14
C GLY A 49 -3.73 24.51 17.04
N GLN A 50 -2.86 25.52 17.20
CA GLN A 50 -2.63 26.54 16.18
C GLN A 50 -1.84 25.98 15.01
N ALA A 51 -0.84 25.12 15.26
CA ALA A 51 -0.07 24.44 14.23
C ALA A 51 -0.96 23.59 13.33
N GLU A 52 -1.85 22.78 13.88
CA GLU A 52 -2.79 21.96 13.12
C GLU A 52 -3.71 22.80 12.20
N LYS A 53 -4.25 23.92 12.70
CA LYS A 53 -5.07 24.85 11.91
C LYS A 53 -4.27 25.49 10.77
N PHE A 54 -3.04 25.92 11.07
CA PHE A 54 -2.16 26.55 10.09
C PHE A 54 -1.75 25.56 8.98
N VAL A 55 -1.39 24.32 9.33
CA VAL A 55 -1.10 23.26 8.35
C VAL A 55 -2.31 22.95 7.47
N GLY A 56 -3.51 22.90 8.03
CA GLY A 56 -4.75 22.77 7.26
C GLY A 56 -4.91 23.87 6.23
N MET A 57 -4.67 25.13 6.61
CA MET A 57 -4.72 26.29 5.72
C MET A 57 -3.66 26.17 4.60
N LEU A 58 -2.41 25.84 4.93
CA LEU A 58 -1.33 25.66 3.95
C LEU A 58 -1.68 24.62 2.90
N ARG A 59 -2.23 23.49 3.34
CA ARG A 59 -2.69 22.40 2.46
C ARG A 59 -3.80 22.89 1.53
N ASP A 60 -4.79 23.61 2.04
CA ASP A 60 -5.95 24.08 1.27
C ASP A 60 -5.54 25.16 0.26
N MET A 61 -4.55 25.99 0.58
CA MET A 61 -3.92 26.94 -0.33
C MET A 61 -2.96 26.30 -1.34
N GLY A 62 -2.61 25.03 -1.17
CA GLY A 62 -1.66 24.32 -2.05
C GLY A 62 -0.18 24.57 -1.75
N HIS A 63 0.15 25.17 -0.60
CA HIS A 63 1.53 25.33 -0.13
C HIS A 63 2.11 24.01 0.41
N MET A 64 2.56 23.16 -0.50
CA MET A 64 2.89 21.76 -0.21
C MET A 64 4.35 21.52 0.20
N SER A 65 5.26 22.50 0.00
CA SER A 65 6.69 22.31 0.30
C SER A 65 6.98 22.06 1.80
N PRO A 66 6.35 22.76 2.77
CA PRO A 66 6.59 22.48 4.19
C PRO A 66 6.13 21.08 4.61
N ILE A 67 5.13 20.51 3.92
CA ILE A 67 4.59 19.18 4.21
C ILE A 67 5.60 18.06 3.89
N GLU A 68 6.60 18.33 3.05
CA GLU A 68 7.63 17.36 2.66
C GLU A 68 8.60 17.01 3.80
N HIS A 69 8.72 17.86 4.83
CA HIS A 69 9.58 17.59 5.99
C HIS A 69 9.10 16.41 6.84
N CYS A 70 7.85 16.03 6.73
CA CYS A 70 7.31 14.89 7.47
C CYS A 70 7.38 13.60 6.68
N VAL A 71 7.89 12.53 7.28
CA VAL A 71 8.02 11.19 6.67
C VAL A 71 7.23 10.15 7.45
N PHE A 72 6.78 9.12 6.75
CA PHE A 72 5.99 8.01 7.29
C PHE A 72 6.57 6.70 6.80
N THR A 73 6.84 5.77 7.72
CA THR A 73 7.36 4.44 7.42
C THR A 73 6.31 3.39 7.73
N PHE A 74 5.84 2.69 6.71
CA PHE A 74 4.86 1.62 6.80
C PHE A 74 5.51 0.25 6.59
N TYR A 75 5.13 -0.72 7.41
CA TYR A 75 5.36 -2.13 7.17
C TYR A 75 4.08 -2.75 6.60
N ILE A 76 4.22 -3.43 5.48
CA ILE A 76 3.12 -4.01 4.72
C ILE A 76 3.43 -5.50 4.54
N GLU A 77 2.54 -6.37 4.97
CA GLU A 77 2.66 -7.82 4.85
C GLU A 77 1.36 -8.45 4.32
N GLY A 78 1.42 -9.72 3.93
CA GLY A 78 0.26 -10.42 3.39
C GLY A 78 -0.19 -9.93 2.03
N VAL A 79 0.72 -9.36 1.25
CA VAL A 79 0.48 -8.80 -0.08
C VAL A 79 1.20 -9.57 -1.15
N SER A 80 0.65 -9.58 -2.37
CA SER A 80 1.23 -10.29 -3.51
C SER A 80 2.42 -9.55 -4.13
N ARG A 81 3.30 -10.29 -4.80
CA ARG A 81 4.32 -9.70 -5.68
C ARG A 81 3.68 -8.84 -6.77
N ALA A 82 2.52 -9.23 -7.30
CA ALA A 82 1.75 -8.44 -8.27
C ALA A 82 1.42 -7.03 -7.76
N MET A 83 1.03 -6.91 -6.47
CA MET A 83 0.76 -5.62 -5.84
C MET A 83 2.05 -4.79 -5.69
N THR A 84 3.14 -5.41 -5.21
CA THR A 84 4.38 -4.66 -4.97
C THR A 84 5.02 -4.18 -6.26
N HIS A 85 4.86 -4.85 -7.40
CA HIS A 85 5.27 -4.34 -8.71
C HIS A 85 4.58 -3.02 -9.10
N GLN A 86 3.37 -2.76 -8.60
CA GLN A 86 2.70 -1.47 -8.76
C GLN A 86 3.17 -0.45 -7.71
N LEU A 87 3.40 -0.90 -6.46
CA LEU A 87 3.80 -0.04 -5.36
C LEU A 87 5.17 0.63 -5.62
N VAL A 88 6.17 -0.15 -6.03
CA VAL A 88 7.53 0.35 -6.27
C VAL A 88 7.66 1.28 -7.50
N ARG A 89 6.58 1.47 -8.27
CA ARG A 89 6.54 2.47 -9.35
C ARG A 89 6.38 3.90 -8.82
N HIS A 90 6.01 4.08 -7.55
CA HIS A 90 6.07 5.36 -6.85
C HIS A 90 7.51 5.62 -6.40
N ARG A 91 8.31 6.31 -7.26
CA ARG A 91 9.78 6.38 -7.14
C ARG A 91 10.28 7.29 -6.02
N LEU A 92 9.51 8.29 -5.62
CA LEU A 92 9.87 9.20 -4.51
C LEU A 92 9.59 8.53 -3.16
N ALA A 93 10.16 7.34 -2.97
CA ALA A 93 10.01 6.54 -1.77
C ALA A 93 11.21 5.61 -1.60
N SER A 94 11.45 5.19 -0.36
CA SER A 94 12.40 4.13 -0.03
C SER A 94 11.67 2.82 0.22
N TYR A 95 12.21 1.73 -0.31
CA TYR A 95 11.64 0.39 -0.20
C TYR A 95 12.67 -0.64 0.25
N SER A 96 12.27 -1.49 1.20
CA SER A 96 12.99 -2.72 1.55
C SER A 96 12.00 -3.87 1.49
N GLN A 97 12.19 -4.79 0.54
CA GLN A 97 11.28 -5.90 0.29
C GLN A 97 11.97 -7.24 0.57
N ARG A 98 11.22 -8.18 1.17
CA ARG A 98 11.70 -9.54 1.39
C ARG A 98 12.22 -10.16 0.09
N SER A 99 13.48 -10.56 0.11
CA SER A 99 14.16 -11.13 -1.05
C SER A 99 13.71 -12.57 -1.30
N GLN A 100 13.49 -12.90 -2.56
CA GLN A 100 13.30 -14.28 -3.01
C GLN A 100 14.63 -14.97 -3.35
N ARG A 101 15.77 -14.29 -3.23
CA ARG A 101 17.10 -14.88 -3.33
C ARG A 101 17.58 -15.37 -1.98
N TYR A 102 17.53 -14.51 -0.96
CA TYR A 102 18.05 -14.82 0.38
C TYR A 102 17.13 -15.70 1.21
N VAL A 103 15.83 -15.73 0.90
CA VAL A 103 14.85 -16.50 1.67
C VAL A 103 14.27 -17.61 0.81
N THR A 104 14.43 -18.86 1.29
CA THR A 104 13.84 -20.03 0.63
C THR A 104 12.32 -20.06 0.78
N HIS A 105 11.61 -20.34 -0.31
CA HIS A 105 10.15 -20.27 -0.42
C HIS A 105 9.50 -21.67 -0.51
N GLY A 106 10.02 -22.65 0.20
CA GLY A 106 9.49 -24.05 0.22
C GLY A 106 8.07 -24.21 0.78
N GLY A 107 7.48 -23.12 1.29
CA GLY A 107 6.11 -23.05 1.81
C GLY A 107 5.68 -21.59 1.88
N PHE A 108 5.49 -20.95 0.71
CA PHE A 108 5.08 -19.54 0.64
C PHE A 108 3.58 -19.38 0.86
N ASP A 109 3.20 -18.29 1.50
CA ASP A 109 1.81 -17.86 1.55
C ASP A 109 1.40 -17.20 0.21
N TYR A 110 0.11 -17.06 -0.05
CA TYR A 110 -0.39 -16.51 -1.30
C TYR A 110 -1.64 -15.66 -1.13
N VAL A 111 -1.81 -14.74 -2.06
CA VAL A 111 -3.00 -13.87 -2.14
C VAL A 111 -3.92 -14.39 -3.23
N ILE A 112 -5.19 -14.62 -2.88
CA ILE A 112 -6.21 -15.06 -3.83
C ILE A 112 -6.98 -13.85 -4.38
N PRO A 113 -7.13 -13.73 -5.73
CA PRO A 113 -7.92 -12.68 -6.33
C PRO A 113 -9.41 -12.82 -5.98
N PRO A 114 -10.07 -11.79 -5.40
CA PRO A 114 -11.45 -11.89 -4.94
C PRO A 114 -12.48 -12.11 -6.07
N GLN A 115 -12.10 -11.83 -7.31
CA GLN A 115 -12.95 -12.02 -8.49
C GLN A 115 -13.13 -13.50 -8.87
N LEU A 116 -12.31 -14.41 -8.34
CA LEU A 116 -12.46 -15.85 -8.58
C LEU A 116 -13.65 -16.44 -7.81
N LYS A 117 -14.05 -15.79 -6.73
CA LYS A 117 -15.13 -16.27 -5.88
C LYS A 117 -16.44 -16.47 -6.68
N GLY A 118 -16.97 -17.69 -6.62
CA GLY A 118 -18.20 -18.08 -7.32
C GLY A 118 -18.07 -18.15 -8.85
N LYS A 119 -16.83 -18.15 -9.38
CA LYS A 119 -16.54 -18.40 -10.79
C LYS A 119 -16.19 -19.86 -11.02
N LYS A 120 -16.32 -20.31 -12.26
CA LYS A 120 -15.96 -21.66 -12.70
C LYS A 120 -14.93 -21.58 -13.81
N VAL A 121 -14.08 -22.58 -13.88
CA VAL A 121 -13.09 -22.83 -14.93
C VAL A 121 -13.43 -24.14 -15.62
N LYS A 122 -13.36 -24.18 -16.95
CA LYS A 122 -13.40 -25.44 -17.69
C LYS A 122 -12.03 -26.06 -17.72
N ASP A 123 -11.89 -27.24 -17.14
CA ASP A 123 -10.66 -28.02 -17.15
C ASP A 123 -10.97 -29.48 -17.53
N ASN A 124 -10.29 -29.99 -18.55
CA ASN A 124 -10.46 -31.35 -19.08
C ASN A 124 -11.95 -31.74 -19.32
N GLY A 125 -12.76 -30.80 -19.81
CA GLY A 125 -14.18 -30.99 -20.09
C GLY A 125 -15.11 -30.88 -18.87
N ALA A 126 -14.61 -30.72 -17.68
CA ALA A 126 -15.39 -30.52 -16.45
C ALA A 126 -15.37 -29.04 -15.99
N GLU A 127 -16.45 -28.59 -15.35
CA GLU A 127 -16.50 -27.31 -14.66
C GLU A 127 -16.02 -27.49 -13.21
N VAL A 128 -14.95 -26.76 -12.84
CA VAL A 128 -14.40 -26.75 -11.49
C VAL A 128 -14.49 -25.35 -10.90
N ASP A 129 -14.58 -25.26 -9.56
CA ASP A 129 -14.56 -23.97 -8.85
C ASP A 129 -13.24 -23.25 -9.10
N ALA A 130 -13.30 -21.95 -9.45
CA ALA A 130 -12.12 -21.19 -9.85
C ALA A 130 -11.17 -20.90 -8.68
N GLU A 131 -11.67 -20.75 -7.44
CA GLU A 131 -10.80 -20.58 -6.27
C GLU A 131 -10.03 -21.87 -5.99
N ARG A 132 -10.73 -23.02 -6.05
CA ARG A 132 -10.10 -24.34 -5.88
C ARG A 132 -9.07 -24.60 -6.97
N TYR A 133 -9.40 -24.36 -8.23
CA TYR A 133 -8.46 -24.51 -9.35
C TYR A 133 -7.20 -23.65 -9.17
N PHE A 134 -7.37 -22.40 -8.71
CA PHE A 134 -6.26 -21.50 -8.39
C PHE A 134 -5.39 -22.06 -7.25
N GLU A 135 -6.00 -22.55 -6.17
CA GLU A 135 -5.28 -23.12 -5.03
C GLU A 135 -4.48 -24.37 -5.40
N GLU A 136 -5.05 -25.26 -6.19
CA GLU A 136 -4.39 -26.44 -6.72
C GLU A 136 -3.17 -26.04 -7.60
N THR A 137 -3.31 -25.00 -8.42
CA THR A 137 -2.22 -24.43 -9.21
C THR A 137 -1.11 -23.88 -8.33
N ILE A 138 -1.44 -23.14 -7.27
CA ILE A 138 -0.46 -22.63 -6.31
C ILE A 138 0.29 -23.78 -5.62
N GLY A 139 -0.41 -24.81 -5.16
CA GLY A 139 0.20 -26.00 -4.56
C GLY A 139 1.14 -26.75 -5.53
N TYR A 140 0.75 -26.84 -6.80
CA TYR A 140 1.59 -27.43 -7.84
C TYR A 140 2.88 -26.63 -8.04
N LEU A 141 2.79 -25.30 -8.17
CA LEU A 141 3.95 -24.43 -8.35
C LEU A 141 4.88 -24.45 -7.12
N ALA A 142 4.32 -24.51 -5.91
CA ALA A 142 5.11 -24.67 -4.69
C ALA A 142 5.93 -25.97 -4.70
N GLY A 143 5.32 -27.08 -5.14
CA GLY A 143 6.03 -28.34 -5.30
C GLY A 143 7.13 -28.31 -6.38
N ARG A 144 6.87 -27.57 -7.47
CA ARG A 144 7.88 -27.36 -8.53
C ARG A 144 9.07 -26.54 -8.05
N TYR A 145 8.81 -25.47 -7.30
CA TYR A 145 9.87 -24.66 -6.69
C TYR A 145 10.81 -25.52 -5.83
N VAL A 146 10.24 -26.35 -4.94
CA VAL A 146 11.04 -27.21 -4.05
C VAL A 146 11.93 -28.15 -4.86
N LYS A 147 11.36 -28.85 -5.86
CA LYS A 147 12.11 -29.80 -6.69
C LYS A 147 13.23 -29.13 -7.52
N LEU A 148 12.97 -27.92 -8.04
CA LEU A 148 13.99 -27.17 -8.76
C LEU A 148 15.10 -26.69 -7.81
N ASN A 149 14.75 -26.22 -6.62
CA ASN A 149 15.72 -25.82 -5.60
C ASN A 149 16.59 -26.99 -5.15
N GLU A 150 16.00 -28.20 -4.97
CA GLU A 150 16.72 -29.44 -4.69
C GLU A 150 17.67 -29.82 -5.82
N ALA A 151 17.21 -29.76 -7.09
CA ALA A 151 18.04 -30.06 -8.28
C ALA A 151 19.23 -29.10 -8.44
N LEU A 152 19.09 -27.85 -7.96
CA LEU A 152 20.13 -26.84 -7.90
C LEU A 152 21.01 -26.95 -6.64
N GLY A 153 20.90 -28.03 -5.88
CA GLY A 153 21.75 -28.36 -4.72
C GLY A 153 21.31 -27.72 -3.41
N SER A 154 20.12 -27.05 -3.33
CA SER A 154 19.61 -26.40 -2.11
C SER A 154 20.64 -25.50 -1.41
N SER A 155 21.47 -24.79 -2.18
CA SER A 155 22.64 -24.03 -1.73
C SER A 155 22.32 -22.61 -1.24
N GLY A 156 21.06 -22.36 -0.84
CA GLY A 156 20.63 -21.06 -0.33
C GLY A 156 20.45 -20.01 -1.43
N GLU A 157 21.19 -18.91 -1.41
CA GLU A 157 21.02 -17.80 -2.37
C GLU A 157 21.14 -18.25 -3.82
N SER A 158 22.17 -19.03 -4.15
CA SER A 158 22.44 -19.47 -5.52
C SER A 158 21.32 -20.33 -6.09
N SER A 159 20.80 -21.31 -5.35
CA SER A 159 19.69 -22.14 -5.81
C SER A 159 18.36 -21.39 -5.82
N ASN A 160 18.14 -20.48 -4.85
CA ASN A 160 16.91 -19.71 -4.77
C ASN A 160 16.77 -18.72 -5.95
N GLU A 161 17.87 -18.10 -6.41
CA GLU A 161 17.80 -17.09 -7.47
C GLU A 161 17.29 -17.65 -8.81
N ASP A 162 17.49 -18.93 -9.06
CA ASP A 162 16.99 -19.61 -10.25
C ASP A 162 15.66 -20.31 -9.99
N ALA A 163 15.52 -21.03 -8.86
CA ALA A 163 14.25 -21.69 -8.52
C ALA A 163 13.06 -20.74 -8.43
N ARG A 164 13.26 -19.49 -8.00
CA ARG A 164 12.21 -18.48 -7.86
C ARG A 164 11.48 -18.10 -9.17
N TYR A 165 12.03 -18.43 -10.33
CA TYR A 165 11.38 -18.14 -11.61
C TYR A 165 10.03 -18.84 -11.78
N VAL A 166 9.78 -19.91 -11.04
CA VAL A 166 8.45 -20.58 -11.06
C VAL A 166 7.49 -20.06 -9.99
N LEU A 167 7.92 -19.10 -9.13
CA LEU A 167 7.02 -18.53 -8.13
C LEU A 167 5.97 -17.65 -8.80
N PRO A 168 4.67 -17.81 -8.45
CA PRO A 168 3.62 -17.03 -9.06
C PRO A 168 3.60 -15.59 -8.55
N ASN A 169 3.05 -14.68 -9.32
CA ASN A 169 2.78 -13.30 -8.89
C ASN A 169 1.89 -13.21 -7.64
N ALA A 170 1.12 -14.25 -7.36
CA ALA A 170 0.30 -14.37 -6.16
C ALA A 170 1.12 -14.66 -4.89
N CYS A 171 2.40 -15.04 -5.02
CA CYS A 171 3.29 -15.31 -3.89
C CYS A 171 3.33 -14.10 -2.94
N GLU A 172 3.13 -14.37 -1.65
CA GLU A 172 3.14 -13.35 -0.59
C GLU A 172 4.53 -12.74 -0.44
N THR A 173 4.53 -11.48 -0.08
CA THR A 173 5.74 -10.75 0.29
C THR A 173 5.48 -9.72 1.38
N LYS A 174 6.58 -9.25 1.95
CA LYS A 174 6.63 -8.21 2.99
C LYS A 174 7.48 -7.07 2.49
N ILE A 175 7.04 -5.84 2.76
CA ILE A 175 7.76 -4.66 2.30
C ILE A 175 7.68 -3.55 3.33
N LEU A 176 8.81 -2.93 3.61
CA LEU A 176 8.91 -1.66 4.32
C LEU A 176 8.95 -0.54 3.29
N MET A 177 8.17 0.52 3.53
CA MET A 177 8.08 1.67 2.64
C MET A 177 8.14 2.95 3.44
N THR A 178 8.98 3.90 3.01
CA THR A 178 9.05 5.26 3.58
C THR A 178 8.75 6.28 2.51
N MET A 179 7.80 7.18 2.79
CA MET A 179 7.43 8.32 1.94
C MET A 179 7.30 9.58 2.79
N ASN A 180 7.60 10.75 2.21
CA ASN A 180 7.18 12.01 2.83
C ASN A 180 5.66 12.23 2.65
N ALA A 181 5.10 13.13 3.45
CA ALA A 181 3.66 13.35 3.50
C ALA A 181 3.07 13.86 2.17
N ARG A 182 3.79 14.70 1.42
CA ARG A 182 3.36 15.19 0.10
C ARG A 182 3.25 14.05 -0.91
N VAL A 183 4.26 13.20 -0.99
CA VAL A 183 4.26 12.01 -1.87
C VAL A 183 3.17 11.04 -1.46
N LEU A 184 2.94 10.89 -0.15
CA LEU A 184 1.89 10.02 0.39
C LEU A 184 0.49 10.53 0.01
N LEU A 185 0.25 11.84 0.02
CA LEU A 185 -0.99 12.43 -0.50
C LEU A 185 -1.20 12.09 -1.98
N HIS A 186 -0.17 12.23 -2.81
CA HIS A 186 -0.24 11.84 -4.23
C HIS A 186 -0.51 10.33 -4.40
N PHE A 187 0.15 9.48 -3.61
CA PHE A 187 -0.11 8.05 -3.59
C PHE A 187 -1.59 7.75 -3.29
N PHE A 188 -2.17 8.41 -2.29
CA PHE A 188 -3.59 8.25 -1.96
C PHE A 188 -4.51 8.71 -3.08
N GLU A 189 -4.23 9.83 -3.75
CA GLU A 189 -5.00 10.29 -4.89
C GLU A 189 -5.10 9.24 -6.01
N GLU A 190 -3.98 8.57 -6.31
CA GLU A 190 -3.89 7.58 -7.37
C GLU A 190 -4.44 6.21 -6.94
N ARG A 191 -4.12 5.74 -5.73
CA ARG A 191 -4.37 4.35 -5.33
C ARG A 191 -5.68 4.15 -4.57
N LEU A 192 -6.34 5.20 -4.10
CA LEU A 192 -7.69 5.11 -3.53
C LEU A 192 -8.80 5.20 -4.59
N CYS A 193 -8.47 5.55 -5.83
CA CYS A 193 -9.41 5.51 -6.94
C CYS A 193 -9.98 4.10 -7.15
N LEU A 194 -11.28 3.99 -7.44
CA LEU A 194 -11.92 2.68 -7.71
C LEU A 194 -11.37 1.96 -8.94
N ARG A 195 -10.67 2.68 -9.83
CA ARG A 195 -9.95 2.10 -10.98
C ARG A 195 -8.59 1.52 -10.62
N ALA A 196 -8.04 1.87 -9.45
CA ALA A 196 -6.83 1.20 -8.96
C ALA A 196 -7.12 -0.27 -8.69
N GLN A 197 -6.13 -1.12 -8.90
CA GLN A 197 -6.24 -2.56 -8.63
C GLN A 197 -6.65 -2.78 -7.16
N TRP A 198 -7.49 -3.77 -6.92
CA TRP A 198 -8.19 -3.98 -5.65
C TRP A 198 -7.23 -4.12 -4.45
N GLU A 199 -6.09 -4.78 -4.63
CA GLU A 199 -5.16 -5.08 -3.55
C GLU A 199 -4.40 -3.83 -3.10
N ILE A 200 -3.76 -3.09 -4.03
CA ILE A 200 -3.06 -1.83 -3.71
C ILE A 200 -4.04 -0.78 -3.18
N ARG A 201 -5.29 -0.78 -3.65
CA ARG A 201 -6.35 0.08 -3.10
C ARG A 201 -6.69 -0.30 -1.66
N GLY A 202 -6.74 -1.60 -1.34
CA GLY A 202 -6.94 -2.10 0.02
C GLY A 202 -5.82 -1.67 0.96
N VAL A 203 -4.57 -1.79 0.53
CA VAL A 203 -3.39 -1.31 1.24
C VAL A 203 -3.44 0.21 1.45
N ALA A 204 -3.71 0.98 0.39
CA ALA A 204 -3.81 2.44 0.48
C ALA A 204 -4.92 2.90 1.44
N ASN A 205 -6.05 2.18 1.54
CA ASN A 205 -7.09 2.50 2.53
C ASN A 205 -6.58 2.29 3.97
N GLN A 206 -5.86 1.20 4.26
CA GLN A 206 -5.29 0.96 5.60
C GLN A 206 -4.24 2.03 5.94
N MET A 207 -3.36 2.35 5.00
CA MET A 207 -2.35 3.40 5.17
C MET A 207 -2.99 4.76 5.44
N LEU A 208 -4.07 5.14 4.73
CA LEU A 208 -4.75 6.41 4.94
C LEU A 208 -5.32 6.52 6.35
N MET A 209 -5.93 5.46 6.89
CA MET A 209 -6.46 5.50 8.27
C MET A 209 -5.34 5.76 9.28
N LEU A 210 -4.22 5.04 9.18
CA LEU A 210 -3.06 5.22 10.04
C LEU A 210 -2.41 6.61 9.90
N ALA A 211 -2.35 7.13 8.67
CA ALA A 211 -1.81 8.46 8.41
C ALA A 211 -2.70 9.58 8.98
N ARG A 212 -4.02 9.41 8.95
CA ARG A 212 -4.98 10.34 9.56
C ARG A 212 -4.86 10.40 11.08
N GLU A 213 -4.66 9.26 11.74
CA GLU A 213 -4.44 9.20 13.18
C GLU A 213 -3.12 9.89 13.56
N ALA A 214 -2.08 9.75 12.75
CA ALA A 214 -0.75 10.30 13.02
C ALA A 214 -0.62 11.80 12.69
N CYS A 215 -1.32 12.30 11.66
CA CYS A 215 -1.25 13.70 11.22
C CYS A 215 -2.59 14.13 10.57
N PRO A 216 -3.61 14.43 11.37
CA PRO A 216 -4.95 14.75 10.88
C PRO A 216 -4.99 16.02 10.02
N SER A 217 -4.22 17.06 10.33
CA SER A 217 -4.16 18.32 9.56
C SER A 217 -3.80 18.12 8.09
N VAL A 218 -2.94 17.14 7.80
CA VAL A 218 -2.53 16.81 6.43
C VAL A 218 -3.51 15.84 5.78
N PHE A 219 -3.94 14.78 6.50
CA PHE A 219 -4.58 13.62 5.86
C PHE A 219 -6.10 13.53 6.05
N ASN A 220 -6.75 14.35 6.87
CA ASN A 220 -8.21 14.27 7.04
C ASN A 220 -8.96 14.49 5.72
N GLU A 221 -8.46 15.38 4.87
CA GLU A 221 -9.02 15.63 3.54
C GLU A 221 -8.49 14.68 2.45
N ALA A 222 -7.50 13.84 2.76
CA ALA A 222 -6.89 12.95 1.78
C ALA A 222 -7.87 11.87 1.30
N GLY A 223 -7.80 11.57 0.02
CA GLY A 223 -8.65 10.58 -0.65
C GLY A 223 -8.28 10.44 -2.12
N PRO A 224 -9.09 9.74 -2.92
CA PRO A 224 -8.87 9.67 -4.36
C PRO A 224 -8.99 11.06 -4.99
N LYS A 225 -8.29 11.28 -6.09
CA LYS A 225 -8.17 12.58 -6.80
C LYS A 225 -9.51 13.31 -7.00
N CYS A 226 -10.59 12.55 -7.22
CA CYS A 226 -11.91 13.14 -7.39
C CYS A 226 -12.46 13.82 -6.11
N ILE A 227 -11.99 13.45 -4.92
CA ILE A 227 -12.36 14.10 -3.66
C ILE A 227 -11.71 15.49 -3.58
N ARG A 228 -10.40 15.58 -3.83
CA ARG A 228 -9.69 16.87 -3.85
C ARG A 228 -10.25 17.81 -4.91
N LEU A 229 -10.54 17.30 -6.12
CA LEU A 229 -11.01 18.12 -7.25
C LEU A 229 -12.52 18.43 -7.22
N GLY A 230 -13.29 17.84 -6.30
CA GLY A 230 -14.75 17.98 -6.28
C GLY A 230 -15.47 17.34 -7.48
N LYS A 231 -14.73 16.72 -8.39
CA LYS A 231 -15.25 16.05 -9.61
C LYS A 231 -14.30 14.95 -10.09
N CYS A 232 -14.83 14.00 -10.87
CA CYS A 232 -14.00 12.96 -11.47
C CYS A 232 -13.20 13.53 -12.67
N PRO A 233 -11.85 13.46 -12.68
CA PRO A 233 -11.05 13.96 -13.80
C PRO A 233 -10.97 12.98 -14.98
N GLU A 234 -11.42 11.75 -14.84
CA GLU A 234 -11.19 10.63 -15.78
C GLU A 234 -12.07 10.67 -17.04
N LYS A 235 -12.90 11.69 -17.20
CA LYS A 235 -13.76 11.88 -18.39
C LYS A 235 -14.50 10.58 -18.77
N LYS A 236 -14.26 10.06 -19.98
CA LYS A 236 -14.85 8.80 -20.48
C LYS A 236 -14.48 7.56 -19.67
N LEU A 237 -13.36 7.60 -18.94
CA LEU A 237 -12.86 6.51 -18.11
C LEU A 237 -13.34 6.58 -16.66
N THR A 238 -14.33 7.41 -16.36
CA THR A 238 -14.93 7.53 -15.03
C THR A 238 -15.47 6.19 -14.52
N CYS A 239 -15.37 5.97 -13.20
CA CYS A 239 -16.05 4.83 -12.54
C CYS A 239 -17.57 5.07 -12.33
N GLY A 240 -18.08 6.27 -12.60
CA GLY A 240 -19.49 6.65 -12.42
C GLY A 240 -19.97 6.73 -10.96
N LYS A 241 -19.07 6.61 -9.96
CA LYS A 241 -19.47 6.46 -8.54
C LYS A 241 -19.05 7.64 -7.66
N PHE A 242 -18.86 8.84 -8.24
CA PHE A 242 -18.34 10.01 -7.51
C PHE A 242 -19.16 10.33 -6.24
N GLU A 243 -20.47 10.45 -6.33
CA GLU A 243 -21.33 10.79 -5.18
C GLU A 243 -21.26 9.74 -4.05
N LYS A 244 -21.18 8.46 -4.39
CA LYS A 244 -20.98 7.39 -3.40
C LYS A 244 -19.63 7.51 -2.70
N ILE A 245 -18.57 7.84 -3.44
CA ILE A 245 -17.22 8.05 -2.92
C ILE A 245 -17.19 9.27 -2.02
N LYS A 246 -17.78 10.40 -2.45
CA LYS A 246 -17.88 11.64 -1.66
C LYS A 246 -18.55 11.38 -0.30
N LYS A 247 -19.70 10.71 -0.29
CA LYS A 247 -20.39 10.33 0.95
C LYS A 247 -19.53 9.44 1.87
N ARG A 248 -18.80 8.46 1.29
CA ARG A 248 -17.89 7.58 2.04
C ARG A 248 -16.77 8.37 2.72
N TYR A 249 -16.09 9.27 2.00
CA TYR A 249 -14.97 10.03 2.56
C TYR A 249 -15.43 11.09 3.57
N ALA A 250 -16.59 11.71 3.38
CA ALA A 250 -17.20 12.58 4.38
C ALA A 250 -17.51 11.85 5.71
N LYS A 251 -17.97 10.58 5.63
CA LYS A 251 -18.19 9.76 6.83
C LYS A 251 -16.85 9.38 7.52
N LEU A 252 -15.82 9.07 6.75
CA LEU A 252 -14.51 8.70 7.31
C LEU A 252 -13.83 9.85 8.07
N LYS A 253 -14.07 11.11 7.68
CA LYS A 253 -13.60 12.29 8.42
C LYS A 253 -14.16 12.35 9.84
N LYS A 254 -15.44 12.03 10.00
CA LYS A 254 -16.15 12.08 11.32
C LYS A 254 -15.71 10.99 12.30
N LEU A 255 -15.00 9.96 11.85
CA LEU A 255 -14.54 8.85 12.70
C LEU A 255 -13.17 9.12 13.35
N VAL A 256 -12.46 10.14 12.90
CA VAL A 256 -11.10 10.49 13.35
C VAL A 256 -11.06 11.91 13.97
N ALA A 257 -12.16 12.66 13.91
CA ALA A 257 -12.39 13.93 14.61
C ALA A 257 -13.06 13.67 15.96
#